data_f9d98dc93b7b51276dcd48d317ed55f8
#
_entry.id   f9d98dc93b7b51276dcd48d317ed55f8
#
_cell.length_a   1.000
_cell.length_b   1.000
_cell.length_c   1.000
_cell.angle_alpha   90.00
_cell.angle_beta   90.00
_cell.angle_gamma   90.00
#
_symmetry.space_group_name_H-M   'P 1'
#
loop_
_entity.id
_entity.type
_entity.pdbx_description
1 polymer ?
#
loop_
_entity_poly.entity_id
_entity_poly.type
_entity_poly.pdbx_seq_one_letter_code
_entity_poly.pdbx_strand_id
1 'polypeptide(L)'
;MNQMWEGSNYDDYLYVGAQGRVMGQLHRRMEKPFPATRSFPLTVEVGAGEGQHFPYVRHRYERYVMTDVRPQQPSQPLPPNVEFQVGNAEDLPFAPGSIDRLVSTCVLHHLGDPERALRSWRASVRPGGYLTILLATDPGLAHRLGRHLTTRRAAMRLGIDYDLEMAREHRNHAGALMVQIERVFAADTVRYVGIPFPFKTWNFNYSSVYQVHKQP
;
A
#
# COMPACT_ATOMS: atom_id res chain seq x y z
N MET A 1 -6.67 -15.84 12.74
CA MET A 1 -7.09 -15.55 11.36
C MET A 1 -8.36 -14.72 11.44
N ASN A 2 -8.35 -13.48 10.94
CA ASN A 2 -9.49 -12.57 11.08
C ASN A 2 -10.52 -12.84 9.99
N GLN A 3 -11.65 -13.42 10.36
CA GLN A 3 -12.81 -13.67 9.48
C GLN A 3 -13.51 -12.38 8.98
N MET A 4 -13.00 -11.19 9.33
CA MET A 4 -13.68 -9.91 9.06
C MET A 4 -13.58 -9.42 7.62
N TRP A 5 -12.61 -9.90 6.84
CA TRP A 5 -12.46 -9.53 5.43
C TRP A 5 -13.31 -10.37 4.46
N GLU A 6 -13.93 -11.44 4.93
CA GLU A 6 -14.64 -12.42 4.07
C GLU A 6 -15.91 -11.89 3.39
N GLY A 7 -16.29 -10.64 3.61
CA GLY A 7 -17.51 -10.06 3.05
C GLY A 7 -17.42 -8.59 2.64
N SER A 8 -16.27 -7.93 2.73
CA SER A 8 -16.20 -6.51 2.36
C SER A 8 -15.89 -6.34 0.87
N ASN A 9 -16.81 -5.72 0.14
CA ASN A 9 -16.64 -5.26 -1.23
C ASN A 9 -15.91 -3.90 -1.23
N TYR A 10 -14.80 -3.78 -0.48
CA TYR A 10 -14.06 -2.54 -0.29
C TYR A 10 -13.61 -1.93 -1.62
N ASP A 11 -13.19 -2.76 -2.54
CA ASP A 11 -12.72 -2.34 -3.86
C ASP A 11 -13.83 -1.77 -4.74
N ASP A 12 -15.08 -2.20 -4.57
CA ASP A 12 -16.23 -1.76 -5.35
C ASP A 12 -16.52 -0.25 -5.22
N TYR A 13 -16.16 0.36 -4.11
CA TYR A 13 -16.39 1.78 -3.89
C TYR A 13 -15.12 2.62 -3.77
N LEU A 14 -13.96 2.00 -3.52
CA LEU A 14 -12.69 2.72 -3.37
C LEU A 14 -12.12 3.18 -4.70
N TYR A 15 -12.26 2.37 -5.75
CA TYR A 15 -11.66 2.63 -7.06
C TYR A 15 -12.63 3.22 -8.09
N VAL A 16 -13.81 3.69 -7.67
CA VAL A 16 -14.81 4.27 -8.57
C VAL A 16 -14.83 5.80 -8.57
N GLY A 17 -15.20 6.40 -9.69
CA GLY A 17 -15.49 7.83 -9.82
C GLY A 17 -14.32 8.75 -9.48
N ALA A 18 -14.58 9.77 -8.65
CA ALA A 18 -13.58 10.76 -8.24
C ALA A 18 -12.47 10.13 -7.39
N GLN A 19 -12.83 9.20 -6.50
CA GLN A 19 -11.87 8.49 -5.65
C GLN A 19 -10.92 7.64 -6.48
N GLY A 20 -11.40 6.89 -7.47
CA GLY A 20 -10.55 6.12 -8.37
C GLY A 20 -9.53 6.99 -9.13
N ARG A 21 -9.92 8.21 -9.53
CA ARG A 21 -8.97 9.17 -10.14
C ARG A 21 -7.88 9.61 -9.16
N VAL A 22 -8.25 9.87 -7.90
CA VAL A 22 -7.28 10.22 -6.85
C VAL A 22 -6.32 9.05 -6.61
N MET A 23 -6.82 7.84 -6.43
CA MET A 23 -6.00 6.64 -6.27
C MET A 23 -5.05 6.44 -7.44
N GLY A 24 -5.54 6.58 -8.69
CA GLY A 24 -4.68 6.50 -9.86
C GLY A 24 -3.56 7.54 -9.89
N GLN A 25 -3.78 8.76 -9.39
CA GLN A 25 -2.71 9.75 -9.24
C GLN A 25 -1.70 9.36 -8.14
N LEU A 26 -2.16 8.77 -7.05
CA LEU A 26 -1.29 8.27 -5.99
C LEU A 26 -0.39 7.15 -6.49
N HIS A 27 -0.93 6.16 -7.20
CA HIS A 27 -0.16 5.09 -7.82
C HIS A 27 0.90 5.64 -8.80
N ARG A 28 0.54 6.58 -9.67
CA ARG A 28 1.52 7.24 -10.56
C ARG A 28 2.63 7.95 -9.80
N ARG A 29 2.32 8.57 -8.65
CA ARG A 29 3.33 9.22 -7.79
C ARG A 29 4.27 8.21 -7.14
N MET A 30 3.77 7.04 -6.73
CA MET A 30 4.59 5.95 -6.21
C MET A 30 5.59 5.46 -7.26
N GLU A 31 5.16 5.38 -8.53
CA GLU A 31 5.95 4.87 -9.64
C GLU A 31 6.86 5.91 -10.31
N LYS A 32 6.65 7.21 -10.04
CA LYS A 32 7.42 8.29 -10.69
C LYS A 32 8.95 8.13 -10.60
N PRO A 33 9.56 7.65 -9.47
CA PRO A 33 11.01 7.45 -9.37
C PRO A 33 11.54 6.22 -10.12
N PHE A 34 10.66 5.38 -10.65
CA PHE A 34 11.00 4.09 -11.25
C PHE A 34 10.59 4.06 -12.73
N PRO A 35 11.40 4.71 -13.64
CA PRO A 35 11.07 4.75 -15.06
C PRO A 35 11.28 3.38 -15.73
N ALA A 36 10.77 3.23 -16.97
CA ALA A 36 10.89 2.00 -17.76
C ALA A 36 12.34 1.58 -18.07
N THR A 37 13.31 2.48 -17.91
CA THR A 37 14.73 2.17 -18.03
C THR A 37 15.30 1.40 -16.84
N ARG A 38 14.60 1.41 -15.69
CA ARG A 38 15.01 0.71 -14.49
C ARG A 38 14.51 -0.74 -14.51
N SER A 39 15.31 -1.65 -13.95
CA SER A 39 14.93 -3.06 -13.83
C SER A 39 15.11 -3.54 -12.40
N PHE A 40 14.13 -4.33 -11.94
CA PHE A 40 14.15 -5.00 -10.64
C PHE A 40 13.82 -6.47 -10.89
N PRO A 41 14.78 -7.39 -10.84
CA PRO A 41 14.55 -8.82 -11.09
C PRO A 41 13.33 -9.34 -10.34
N LEU A 42 13.25 -9.13 -9.03
CA LEU A 42 12.08 -9.50 -8.23
C LEU A 42 11.39 -8.26 -7.65
N THR A 43 10.16 -8.02 -8.08
CA THR A 43 9.26 -7.03 -7.48
C THR A 43 8.15 -7.75 -6.72
N VAL A 44 7.87 -7.33 -5.49
CA VAL A 44 6.78 -7.86 -4.65
C VAL A 44 5.83 -6.75 -4.27
N GLU A 45 4.54 -6.97 -4.49
CA GLU A 45 3.46 -6.12 -4.01
C GLU A 45 2.76 -6.77 -2.83
N VAL A 46 2.73 -6.08 -1.69
CA VAL A 46 2.13 -6.57 -0.45
C VAL A 46 0.76 -5.94 -0.24
N GLY A 47 -0.25 -6.79 -0.05
CA GLY A 47 -1.64 -6.37 0.04
C GLY A 47 -2.16 -5.86 -1.31
N ALA A 48 -1.92 -6.66 -2.34
CA ALA A 48 -2.20 -6.27 -3.73
C ALA A 48 -3.70 -6.16 -4.05
N GLY A 49 -4.57 -6.76 -3.23
CA GLY A 49 -5.98 -6.89 -3.56
C GLY A 49 -6.17 -7.53 -4.94
N GLU A 50 -6.97 -6.95 -5.79
CA GLU A 50 -7.18 -7.41 -7.18
C GLU A 50 -6.11 -6.91 -8.17
N GLY A 51 -4.99 -6.34 -7.67
CA GLY A 51 -3.90 -5.84 -8.51
C GLY A 51 -4.10 -4.42 -9.04
N GLN A 52 -4.82 -3.57 -8.30
CA GLN A 52 -5.14 -2.20 -8.74
C GLN A 52 -3.91 -1.30 -8.92
N HIS A 53 -2.78 -1.62 -8.28
CA HIS A 53 -1.52 -0.88 -8.47
C HIS A 53 -0.77 -1.32 -9.73
N PHE A 54 -0.85 -2.58 -10.09
CA PHE A 54 -0.07 -3.18 -11.18
C PHE A 54 -0.12 -2.41 -12.52
N PRO A 55 -1.26 -1.88 -13.00
CA PRO A 55 -1.32 -1.10 -14.25
C PRO A 55 -0.46 0.18 -14.27
N TYR A 56 0.00 0.64 -13.12
CA TYR A 56 0.83 1.84 -12.99
C TYR A 56 2.33 1.54 -12.95
N VAL A 57 2.73 0.26 -12.81
CA VAL A 57 4.12 -0.19 -12.79
C VAL A 57 4.77 0.11 -14.14
N ARG A 58 5.92 0.81 -14.11
CA ARG A 58 6.61 1.28 -15.32
C ARG A 58 7.97 0.64 -15.52
N HIS A 59 8.64 0.29 -14.44
CA HIS A 59 9.95 -0.36 -14.49
C HIS A 59 9.85 -1.78 -15.05
N ARG A 60 10.97 -2.34 -15.50
CA ARG A 60 11.06 -3.73 -15.93
C ARG A 60 11.24 -4.65 -14.72
N TYR A 61 10.76 -5.88 -14.83
CA TYR A 61 10.92 -6.95 -13.85
C TYR A 61 11.06 -8.29 -14.59
N GLU A 62 11.75 -9.23 -13.97
CA GLU A 62 11.79 -10.61 -14.44
C GLU A 62 10.61 -11.39 -13.83
N ARG A 63 10.31 -11.12 -12.56
CA ARG A 63 9.20 -11.70 -11.81
C ARG A 63 8.52 -10.62 -10.97
N TYR A 64 7.18 -10.57 -11.04
CA TYR A 64 6.35 -9.71 -10.21
C TYR A 64 5.40 -10.58 -9.39
N VAL A 65 5.46 -10.50 -8.06
CA VAL A 65 4.64 -11.30 -7.15
C VAL A 65 3.67 -10.37 -6.41
N MET A 66 2.39 -10.58 -6.64
CA MET A 66 1.33 -9.97 -5.87
C MET A 66 1.04 -10.83 -4.66
N THR A 67 1.02 -10.27 -3.45
CA THR A 67 0.64 -11.01 -2.25
C THR A 67 -0.56 -10.38 -1.57
N ASP A 68 -1.47 -11.19 -1.08
CA ASP A 68 -2.56 -10.78 -0.20
C ASP A 68 -2.87 -11.90 0.81
N VAL A 69 -3.50 -11.58 1.93
CA VAL A 69 -3.89 -12.57 2.93
C VAL A 69 -5.04 -13.45 2.46
N ARG A 70 -5.80 -12.98 1.47
CA ARG A 70 -6.91 -13.70 0.83
C ARG A 70 -6.50 -14.16 -0.57
N PRO A 71 -7.02 -15.29 -1.05
CA PRO A 71 -6.95 -15.59 -2.47
C PRO A 71 -7.75 -14.53 -3.24
N GLN A 72 -7.08 -13.80 -4.11
CA GLN A 72 -7.69 -12.78 -4.96
C GLN A 72 -7.68 -13.24 -6.41
N GLN A 73 -8.67 -12.77 -7.17
CA GLN A 73 -8.65 -12.88 -8.62
C GLN A 73 -8.29 -11.51 -9.19
N PRO A 74 -7.16 -11.40 -9.90
CA PRO A 74 -6.79 -10.15 -10.53
C PRO A 74 -7.90 -9.65 -11.47
N SER A 75 -8.18 -8.36 -11.42
CA SER A 75 -9.19 -7.72 -12.25
C SER A 75 -8.86 -7.74 -13.75
N GLN A 76 -7.63 -8.12 -14.11
CA GLN A 76 -7.14 -8.24 -15.49
C GLN A 76 -6.26 -9.50 -15.65
N PRO A 77 -6.20 -10.10 -16.86
CA PRO A 77 -5.26 -11.17 -17.15
C PRO A 77 -3.82 -10.73 -16.85
N LEU A 78 -3.08 -11.55 -16.12
CA LEU A 78 -1.69 -11.27 -15.76
C LEU A 78 -0.74 -11.78 -16.84
N PRO A 79 0.38 -11.07 -17.11
CA PRO A 79 1.49 -11.60 -17.89
C PRO A 79 2.08 -12.87 -17.28
N PRO A 80 2.73 -13.74 -18.07
CA PRO A 80 3.23 -15.03 -17.57
C PRO A 80 4.32 -14.95 -16.48
N ASN A 81 4.97 -13.80 -16.34
CA ASN A 81 5.95 -13.52 -15.29
C ASN A 81 5.37 -12.73 -14.10
N VAL A 82 4.04 -12.65 -14.01
CA VAL A 82 3.30 -12.04 -12.89
C VAL A 82 2.44 -13.11 -12.24
N GLU A 83 2.57 -13.28 -10.94
CA GLU A 83 1.84 -14.30 -10.19
C GLU A 83 1.19 -13.71 -8.94
N PHE A 84 0.13 -14.37 -8.50
CA PHE A 84 -0.53 -14.08 -7.24
C PHE A 84 -0.20 -15.17 -6.21
N GLN A 85 0.18 -14.77 -5.00
CA GLN A 85 0.52 -15.67 -3.91
C GLN A 85 -0.23 -15.24 -2.64
N VAL A 86 -0.89 -16.19 -1.97
CA VAL A 86 -1.45 -15.92 -0.64
C VAL A 86 -0.30 -15.79 0.37
N GLY A 87 -0.30 -14.69 1.13
CA GLY A 87 0.76 -14.42 2.09
C GLY A 87 0.34 -13.45 3.19
N ASN A 88 0.93 -13.61 4.37
CA ASN A 88 0.72 -12.71 5.49
C ASN A 88 1.71 -11.53 5.40
N ALA A 89 1.20 -10.30 5.35
CA ALA A 89 2.02 -9.09 5.32
C ALA A 89 2.94 -8.94 6.55
N GLU A 90 2.56 -9.48 7.70
CA GLU A 90 3.36 -9.45 8.93
C GLU A 90 4.50 -10.48 8.95
N ASP A 91 4.48 -11.44 8.01
CA ASP A 91 5.48 -12.52 7.90
C ASP A 91 5.57 -12.97 6.45
N LEU A 92 6.29 -12.20 5.64
CA LEU A 92 6.38 -12.45 4.21
C LEU A 92 7.13 -13.76 3.91
N PRO A 93 6.61 -14.61 3.00
CA PRO A 93 7.21 -15.89 2.65
C PRO A 93 8.41 -15.74 1.67
N PHE A 94 9.27 -14.73 1.91
CA PHE A 94 10.44 -14.47 1.09
C PHE A 94 11.71 -14.55 1.93
N ALA A 95 12.77 -15.13 1.36
CA ALA A 95 14.06 -15.19 2.01
C ALA A 95 14.61 -13.78 2.31
N PRO A 96 15.34 -13.58 3.39
CA PRO A 96 15.99 -12.31 3.68
C PRO A 96 16.87 -11.86 2.51
N GLY A 97 16.73 -10.58 2.11
CA GLY A 97 17.52 -9.99 1.04
C GLY A 97 17.22 -10.51 -0.37
N SER A 98 16.07 -11.16 -0.60
CA SER A 98 15.72 -11.71 -1.92
C SER A 98 14.95 -10.74 -2.82
N ILE A 99 14.31 -9.71 -2.26
CA ILE A 99 13.45 -8.79 -3.00
C ILE A 99 14.25 -7.56 -3.45
N ASP A 100 14.17 -7.22 -4.74
CA ASP A 100 14.78 -6.00 -5.27
C ASP A 100 13.92 -4.77 -5.01
N ARG A 101 12.61 -4.92 -5.14
CA ARG A 101 11.63 -3.87 -4.92
C ARG A 101 10.37 -4.39 -4.22
N LEU A 102 9.98 -3.74 -3.14
CA LEU A 102 8.71 -4.00 -2.45
C LEU A 102 7.78 -2.79 -2.58
N VAL A 103 6.51 -3.04 -2.87
CA VAL A 103 5.45 -2.01 -2.95
C VAL A 103 4.32 -2.39 -2.00
N SER A 104 3.76 -1.42 -1.30
CA SER A 104 2.57 -1.62 -0.48
C SER A 104 1.66 -0.39 -0.51
N THR A 105 0.37 -0.64 -0.73
CA THR A 105 -0.64 0.41 -0.88
C THR A 105 -1.69 0.29 0.22
N CYS A 106 -1.65 1.22 1.20
CA CYS A 106 -2.65 1.35 2.27
C CYS A 106 -2.87 0.10 3.14
N VAL A 107 -1.89 -0.80 3.25
CA VAL A 107 -2.01 -2.06 3.99
C VAL A 107 -1.86 -1.90 5.50
N LEU A 108 -0.92 -1.04 5.93
CA LEU A 108 -0.51 -0.93 7.34
C LEU A 108 -1.65 -0.58 8.31
N HIS A 109 -2.69 0.09 7.82
CA HIS A 109 -3.88 0.43 8.63
C HIS A 109 -4.62 -0.80 9.14
N HIS A 110 -4.55 -1.91 8.42
CA HIS A 110 -5.34 -3.12 8.63
C HIS A 110 -4.61 -4.18 9.46
N LEU A 111 -3.30 -4.04 9.65
CA LEU A 111 -2.48 -5.07 10.28
C LEU A 111 -2.65 -5.10 11.80
N GLY A 112 -2.50 -6.27 12.38
CA GLY A 112 -2.46 -6.46 13.83
C GLY A 112 -1.17 -5.93 14.45
N ASP A 113 -0.04 -6.14 13.76
CA ASP A 113 1.29 -5.67 14.15
C ASP A 113 2.01 -5.04 12.94
N PRO A 114 1.77 -3.74 12.65
CA PRO A 114 2.41 -3.06 11.54
C PRO A 114 3.92 -2.90 11.71
N GLU A 115 4.45 -2.83 12.93
CA GLU A 115 5.89 -2.77 13.15
C GLU A 115 6.58 -4.09 12.77
N ARG A 116 5.99 -5.23 13.12
CA ARG A 116 6.44 -6.55 12.68
C ARG A 116 6.44 -6.66 11.16
N ALA A 117 5.37 -6.21 10.51
CA ALA A 117 5.28 -6.17 9.06
C ALA A 117 6.42 -5.35 8.44
N LEU A 118 6.65 -4.12 8.91
CA LEU A 118 7.72 -3.24 8.42
C LEU A 118 9.10 -3.88 8.58
N ARG A 119 9.36 -4.56 9.70
CA ARG A 119 10.62 -5.30 9.94
C ARG A 119 10.77 -6.48 8.99
N SER A 120 9.70 -7.26 8.76
CA SER A 120 9.68 -8.36 7.80
C SER A 120 9.96 -7.85 6.38
N TRP A 121 9.31 -6.75 5.96
CA TRP A 121 9.53 -6.13 4.64
C TRP A 121 10.97 -5.66 4.47
N ARG A 122 11.51 -4.97 5.51
CA ARG A 122 12.90 -4.52 5.49
C ARG A 122 13.88 -5.69 5.41
N ALA A 123 13.62 -6.76 6.14
CA ALA A 123 14.47 -7.95 6.12
C ALA A 123 14.48 -8.63 4.74
N SER A 124 13.31 -8.77 4.11
CA SER A 124 13.15 -9.43 2.82
C SER A 124 13.75 -8.65 1.64
N VAL A 125 13.78 -7.32 1.71
CA VAL A 125 14.41 -6.49 0.67
C VAL A 125 15.92 -6.55 0.80
N ARG A 126 16.64 -6.72 -0.35
CA ARG A 126 18.10 -6.77 -0.37
C ARG A 126 18.75 -5.42 -0.02
N PRO A 127 20.01 -5.40 0.41
CA PRO A 127 20.80 -4.17 0.43
C PRO A 127 20.82 -3.49 -0.94
N GLY A 128 20.63 -2.17 -0.99
CA GLY A 128 20.45 -1.40 -2.23
C GLY A 128 19.11 -1.60 -2.93
N GLY A 129 18.18 -2.35 -2.33
CA GLY A 129 16.80 -2.50 -2.82
C GLY A 129 15.90 -1.36 -2.38
N TYR A 130 14.65 -1.37 -2.84
CA TYR A 130 13.71 -0.28 -2.65
C TYR A 130 12.40 -0.77 -2.03
N LEU A 131 11.82 0.06 -1.13
CA LEU A 131 10.45 -0.10 -0.66
C LEU A 131 9.68 1.18 -1.00
N THR A 132 8.43 1.03 -1.42
CA THR A 132 7.49 2.14 -1.61
C THR A 132 6.23 1.85 -0.82
N ILE A 133 5.89 2.71 0.13
CA ILE A 133 4.75 2.55 1.01
C ILE A 133 3.82 3.73 0.81
N LEU A 134 2.59 3.48 0.35
CA LEU A 134 1.52 4.46 0.37
C LEU A 134 0.77 4.34 1.69
N LEU A 135 0.63 5.46 2.37
CA LEU A 135 -0.08 5.56 3.63
C LEU A 135 -1.24 6.56 3.49
N ALA A 136 -2.46 6.11 3.73
CA ALA A 136 -3.59 7.00 3.94
C ALA A 136 -3.40 7.75 5.26
N THR A 137 -3.76 9.02 5.32
CA THR A 137 -3.53 9.84 6.53
C THR A 137 -4.72 9.82 7.49
N ASP A 138 -5.42 8.68 7.56
CA ASP A 138 -6.52 8.48 8.49
C ASP A 138 -6.04 8.46 9.96
N PRO A 139 -6.73 9.16 10.90
CA PRO A 139 -7.97 9.93 10.81
C PRO A 139 -7.77 11.44 10.58
N GLY A 140 -6.76 11.86 9.83
CA GLY A 140 -6.46 13.26 9.56
C GLY A 140 -7.63 14.04 8.93
N LEU A 141 -7.69 15.34 9.21
CA LEU A 141 -8.79 16.21 8.76
C LEU A 141 -8.99 16.17 7.25
N ALA A 142 -7.91 16.31 6.46
CA ALA A 142 -7.99 16.31 5.00
C ALA A 142 -8.48 14.96 4.48
N HIS A 143 -8.01 13.85 5.07
CA HIS A 143 -8.44 12.51 4.69
C HIS A 143 -9.91 12.27 5.04
N ARG A 144 -10.34 12.63 6.25
CA ARG A 144 -11.75 12.52 6.68
C ARG A 144 -12.69 13.32 5.78
N LEU A 145 -12.32 14.56 5.45
CA LEU A 145 -13.11 15.40 4.54
C LEU A 145 -13.21 14.75 3.15
N GLY A 146 -12.09 14.29 2.60
CA GLY A 146 -12.06 13.59 1.31
C GLY A 146 -12.98 12.37 1.29
N ARG A 147 -12.89 11.49 2.29
CA ARG A 147 -13.76 10.32 2.43
C ARG A 147 -15.24 10.70 2.56
N HIS A 148 -15.54 11.70 3.36
CA HIS A 148 -16.92 12.16 3.55
C HIS A 148 -17.54 12.63 2.22
N LEU A 149 -16.76 13.30 1.38
CA LEU A 149 -17.22 13.81 0.09
C LEU A 149 -17.27 12.74 -1.03
N THR A 150 -16.52 11.65 -0.90
CA THR A 150 -16.34 10.64 -1.96
C THR A 150 -16.74 9.24 -1.51
N THR A 151 -15.81 8.50 -0.92
CA THR A 151 -15.90 7.06 -0.62
C THR A 151 -17.09 6.71 0.28
N ARG A 152 -17.31 7.50 1.34
CA ARG A 152 -18.44 7.29 2.25
C ARG A 152 -19.78 7.37 1.53
N ARG A 153 -19.94 8.36 0.64
CA ARG A 153 -21.18 8.51 -0.14
C ARG A 153 -21.38 7.36 -1.13
N ALA A 154 -20.29 6.87 -1.74
CA ALA A 154 -20.35 5.73 -2.64
C ALA A 154 -20.76 4.46 -1.91
N ALA A 155 -20.12 4.15 -0.78
CA ALA A 155 -20.44 3.00 0.07
C ALA A 155 -21.89 3.02 0.56
N MET A 156 -22.37 4.17 1.05
CA MET A 156 -23.76 4.31 1.52
C MET A 156 -24.80 4.07 0.40
N ARG A 157 -24.49 4.42 -0.87
CA ARG A 157 -25.37 4.11 -2.00
C ARG A 157 -25.45 2.61 -2.29
N LEU A 158 -24.46 1.85 -1.89
CA LEU A 158 -24.42 0.38 -1.97
C LEU A 158 -25.01 -0.29 -0.71
N GLY A 159 -25.55 0.50 0.23
CA GLY A 159 -26.12 -0.03 1.47
C GLY A 159 -25.09 -0.44 2.52
N ILE A 160 -23.82 -0.03 2.35
CA ILE A 160 -22.72 -0.38 3.24
C ILE A 160 -22.67 0.62 4.40
N ASP A 161 -22.62 0.13 5.65
CA ASP A 161 -22.32 0.95 6.82
C ASP A 161 -20.82 1.28 6.88
N TYR A 162 -20.47 2.32 6.12
CA TYR A 162 -19.10 2.75 5.92
C TYR A 162 -18.38 3.12 7.22
N ASP A 163 -19.08 3.74 8.17
CA ASP A 163 -18.47 4.21 9.41
C ASP A 163 -18.11 3.01 10.31
N LEU A 164 -18.99 1.99 10.37
CA LEU A 164 -18.70 0.74 11.06
C LEU A 164 -17.58 -0.06 10.42
N GLU A 165 -17.57 -0.13 9.07
CA GLU A 165 -16.51 -0.81 8.32
C GLU A 165 -15.15 -0.16 8.57
N MET A 166 -15.06 1.16 8.48
CA MET A 166 -13.82 1.88 8.78
C MET A 166 -13.36 1.73 10.23
N ALA A 167 -14.29 1.72 11.19
CA ALA A 167 -13.94 1.50 12.58
C ALA A 167 -13.36 0.11 12.86
N ARG A 168 -13.76 -0.89 12.08
CA ARG A 168 -13.26 -2.27 12.20
C ARG A 168 -11.92 -2.47 11.48
N GLU A 169 -11.77 -1.82 10.31
CA GLU A 169 -10.68 -2.08 9.38
C GLU A 169 -9.47 -1.17 9.60
N HIS A 170 -9.68 0.12 9.89
CA HIS A 170 -8.60 1.08 10.13
C HIS A 170 -8.18 1.10 11.59
N ARG A 171 -7.51 0.03 12.04
CA ARG A 171 -7.06 -0.14 13.43
C ARG A 171 -5.90 0.77 13.81
N ASN A 172 -5.03 1.08 12.84
CA ASN A 172 -3.81 1.84 13.05
C ASN A 172 -3.94 3.23 12.43
N HIS A 173 -3.78 4.28 13.23
CA HIS A 173 -3.84 5.64 12.72
C HIS A 173 -2.49 6.10 12.13
N ALA A 174 -2.57 6.98 11.13
CA ALA A 174 -1.40 7.42 10.36
C ALA A 174 -0.27 7.98 11.22
N GLY A 175 -0.57 8.75 12.28
CA GLY A 175 0.47 9.32 13.14
C GLY A 175 1.37 8.26 13.77
N ALA A 176 0.80 7.16 14.28
CA ALA A 176 1.58 6.05 14.84
C ALA A 176 2.36 5.31 13.74
N LEU A 177 1.73 5.05 12.60
CA LEU A 177 2.38 4.38 11.45
C LEU A 177 3.57 5.17 10.92
N MET A 178 3.46 6.50 10.85
CA MET A 178 4.57 7.37 10.44
C MET A 178 5.77 7.24 11.36
N VAL A 179 5.55 7.19 12.68
CA VAL A 179 6.62 7.00 13.67
C VAL A 179 7.25 5.61 13.53
N GLN A 180 6.45 4.57 13.34
CA GLN A 180 6.95 3.20 13.16
C GLN A 180 7.78 3.06 11.87
N ILE A 181 7.31 3.62 10.73
CA ILE A 181 8.07 3.63 9.48
C ILE A 181 9.43 4.29 9.69
N GLU A 182 9.46 5.49 10.28
CA GLU A 182 10.69 6.22 10.50
C GLU A 182 11.66 5.48 11.44
N ARG A 183 11.14 4.82 12.45
CA ARG A 183 11.95 4.05 13.40
C ARG A 183 12.54 2.79 12.77
N VAL A 184 11.73 2.04 12.02
CA VAL A 184 12.19 0.79 11.39
C VAL A 184 13.22 1.07 10.29
N PHE A 185 13.04 2.16 9.55
CA PHE A 185 13.92 2.53 8.44
C PHE A 185 14.91 3.65 8.79
N ALA A 186 15.21 3.86 10.09
CA ALA A 186 16.11 4.93 10.54
C ALA A 186 17.55 4.83 9.99
N ALA A 187 18.01 3.62 9.65
CA ALA A 187 19.33 3.38 9.04
C ALA A 187 19.31 3.45 7.51
N ASP A 188 18.15 3.62 6.91
CA ASP A 188 17.95 3.62 5.46
C ASP A 188 17.74 5.06 4.94
N THR A 189 17.89 5.27 3.62
CA THR A 189 17.54 6.57 3.04
C THR A 189 16.04 6.63 2.81
N VAL A 190 15.34 7.48 3.55
CA VAL A 190 13.90 7.64 3.47
C VAL A 190 13.53 8.98 2.84
N ARG A 191 12.77 8.94 1.74
CA ARG A 191 12.15 10.12 1.14
C ARG A 191 10.66 10.10 1.43
N TYR A 192 10.19 11.16 2.07
CA TYR A 192 8.77 11.43 2.30
C TYR A 192 8.18 12.32 1.21
N VAL A 193 6.97 12.00 0.76
CA VAL A 193 6.18 12.80 -0.18
C VAL A 193 4.76 12.91 0.35
N GLY A 194 4.41 14.03 0.95
CA GLY A 194 3.04 14.33 1.36
C GLY A 194 2.18 14.80 0.19
N ILE A 195 0.86 14.60 0.27
CA ILE A 195 -0.11 14.96 -0.74
C ILE A 195 -1.33 15.58 -0.09
N PRO A 196 -1.64 16.86 -0.35
CA PRO A 196 -1.03 17.74 -1.36
C PRO A 196 0.26 18.45 -0.89
N PHE A 197 0.54 18.55 0.40
CA PHE A 197 1.63 19.36 0.95
C PHE A 197 2.93 18.56 1.08
N PRO A 198 4.10 19.16 0.73
CA PRO A 198 5.38 18.45 0.76
C PRO A 198 5.91 18.21 2.18
N PHE A 199 5.43 18.96 3.18
CA PHE A 199 5.85 18.78 4.56
C PHE A 199 5.12 17.65 5.27
N LYS A 200 5.76 17.08 6.29
CA LYS A 200 5.23 15.94 7.02
C LYS A 200 4.09 16.36 7.94
N THR A 201 2.90 15.91 7.60
CA THR A 201 1.69 16.06 8.41
C THR A 201 0.69 14.97 8.07
N TRP A 202 0.16 14.30 9.07
CA TRP A 202 -0.95 13.36 8.88
C TRP A 202 -2.31 14.05 8.88
N ASN A 203 -2.38 15.29 9.38
CA ASN A 203 -3.66 15.99 9.54
C ASN A 203 -4.10 16.75 8.28
N PHE A 204 -3.15 17.38 7.59
CA PHE A 204 -3.44 18.24 6.42
C PHE A 204 -3.13 17.57 5.08
N ASN A 205 -2.39 16.46 5.08
CA ASN A 205 -2.24 15.64 3.90
C ASN A 205 -3.38 14.64 3.79
N TYR A 206 -3.77 14.30 2.57
CA TYR A 206 -4.73 13.26 2.26
C TYR A 206 -4.07 11.87 2.27
N SER A 207 -2.84 11.80 1.80
CA SER A 207 -2.00 10.61 1.78
C SER A 207 -0.54 10.98 1.82
N SER A 208 0.31 10.03 2.11
CA SER A 208 1.76 10.15 2.05
C SER A 208 2.41 8.93 1.43
N VAL A 209 3.51 9.15 0.71
CA VAL A 209 4.33 8.09 0.13
C VAL A 209 5.70 8.13 0.78
N TYR A 210 6.11 6.99 1.30
CA TYR A 210 7.47 6.73 1.77
C TYR A 210 8.21 5.93 0.70
N GLN A 211 9.34 6.44 0.26
CA GLN A 211 10.27 5.76 -0.63
C GLN A 211 11.54 5.49 0.13
N VAL A 212 11.80 4.23 0.40
CA VAL A 212 12.94 3.76 1.17
C VAL A 212 13.94 3.12 0.22
N HIS A 213 15.19 3.54 0.31
CA HIS A 213 16.33 2.87 -0.30
C HIS A 213 17.14 2.23 0.82
N LYS A 214 17.10 0.90 0.88
CA LYS A 214 17.76 0.13 1.93
C LYS A 214 19.27 0.25 1.79
N GLN A 215 19.91 0.71 2.86
CA GLN A 215 21.37 0.80 2.91
C GLN A 215 22.00 -0.60 3.09
N PRO A 216 23.28 -0.74 2.72
CA PRO A 216 24.04 -1.98 2.91
C PRO A 216 24.02 -2.51 4.34
#